data_40a4c79c4bf4f4f27cfa5a1aab1c2051
#
_entry.id   40a4c79c4bf4f4f27cfa5a1aab1c2051
#
_cell.length_a   1.000
_cell.length_b   1.000
_cell.length_c   1.000
_cell.angle_alpha   90.00
_cell.angle_beta   90.00
_cell.angle_gamma   90.00
#
_symmetry.space_group_name_H-M   'P 1'
#
loop_
_entity.id
_entity.type
_entity.pdbx_description
1 polymer ?
#
loop_
_entity_poly.entity_id
_entity_poly.type
_entity_poly.pdbx_seq_one_letter_code
_entity_poly.pdbx_strand_id
1 'polypeptide(L)'
;MYDIPDPNRVETIADWAEFYVMLDQSELSKSALRSYVEASSGSEPSDELIDSVWMELETRERLYGVNPPFSVQDSLIQPTFEWKERPEYMTCLIFSLEGNPIDPLKSGVLFERIINEAIRNFIGGESIPVGFPNTRKAEDIANSLNEHYIYEPPEYRQDRNLDVVAWKPFSDERASQIVVLIQCAAGHNWTAKKTELNLDAWCKYIHFACKPIKGLAIPIVITDKIRLEEDSTDAGVILDRTRIYRNINKDLTPGELKGDLENWCIGRLAEMES
;
A
#
# COMPACT_ATOMS: atom_id res chain seq x y z
N MET A 1 5.53 -0.33 24.80
CA MET A 1 4.17 0.01 24.27
C MET A 1 4.39 1.08 23.22
N TYR A 2 3.83 0.92 22.03
CA TYR A 2 4.05 1.86 20.91
C TYR A 2 3.21 3.11 21.12
N ASP A 3 3.84 4.27 21.06
CA ASP A 3 3.13 5.55 21.13
C ASP A 3 2.34 5.80 19.84
N ILE A 4 1.22 6.51 19.96
CA ILE A 4 0.44 6.95 18.80
C ILE A 4 1.20 8.12 18.16
N PRO A 5 1.65 8.01 16.88
CA PRO A 5 2.52 9.05 16.28
C PRO A 5 1.87 10.43 16.18
N ASP A 6 0.56 10.48 15.93
CA ASP A 6 -0.25 11.71 15.94
C ASP A 6 -1.59 11.44 16.65
N PRO A 7 -1.65 11.66 17.98
CA PRO A 7 -2.82 11.35 18.79
C PRO A 7 -4.00 12.32 18.59
N ASN A 8 -3.88 13.30 17.71
CA ASN A 8 -4.95 14.24 17.36
C ASN A 8 -5.58 13.96 15.99
N ARG A 9 -5.02 13.00 15.26
CA ARG A 9 -5.47 12.68 13.90
C ARG A 9 -6.19 11.34 13.84
N VAL A 10 -7.46 11.37 13.42
CA VAL A 10 -8.34 10.21 13.36
C VAL A 10 -7.72 9.03 12.60
N GLU A 11 -7.17 9.29 11.42
CA GLU A 11 -6.60 8.24 10.57
C GLU A 11 -5.37 7.58 11.20
N THR A 12 -4.53 8.36 11.91
CA THR A 12 -3.34 7.84 12.59
C THR A 12 -3.70 7.01 13.81
N ILE A 13 -4.70 7.47 14.60
CA ILE A 13 -5.21 6.70 15.74
C ILE A 13 -5.85 5.39 15.26
N ALA A 14 -6.59 5.42 14.15
CA ALA A 14 -7.18 4.22 13.56
C ALA A 14 -6.09 3.25 13.04
N ASP A 15 -5.04 3.73 12.36
CA ASP A 15 -3.89 2.91 11.95
C ASP A 15 -3.22 2.25 13.14
N TRP A 16 -3.04 3.01 14.23
CA TRP A 16 -2.46 2.50 15.47
C TRP A 16 -3.37 1.44 16.13
N ALA A 17 -4.69 1.65 16.15
CA ALA A 17 -5.63 0.68 16.72
C ALA A 17 -5.63 -0.64 15.93
N GLU A 18 -5.61 -0.59 14.59
CA GLU A 18 -5.44 -1.77 13.74
C GLU A 18 -4.11 -2.47 14.05
N PHE A 19 -3.01 -1.72 14.13
CA PHE A 19 -1.69 -2.24 14.46
C PHE A 19 -1.65 -2.91 15.84
N TYR A 20 -2.21 -2.24 16.86
CA TYR A 20 -2.24 -2.73 18.23
C TYR A 20 -2.93 -4.10 18.32
N VAL A 21 -4.16 -4.24 17.81
CA VAL A 21 -4.90 -5.50 17.90
C VAL A 21 -4.25 -6.63 17.11
N MET A 22 -3.61 -6.30 15.98
CA MET A 22 -2.88 -7.29 15.18
C MET A 22 -1.59 -7.74 15.86
N LEU A 23 -0.86 -6.84 16.53
CA LEU A 23 0.38 -7.17 17.22
C LEU A 23 0.14 -7.96 18.50
N ASP A 24 -0.71 -7.43 19.39
CA ASP A 24 -1.00 -8.03 20.69
C ASP A 24 -1.93 -9.24 20.62
N GLN A 25 -2.59 -9.47 19.47
CA GLN A 25 -3.60 -10.51 19.29
C GLN A 25 -4.69 -10.44 20.37
N SER A 26 -5.06 -9.24 20.77
CA SER A 26 -6.00 -8.96 21.86
C SER A 26 -7.09 -7.97 21.43
N GLU A 27 -8.17 -7.95 22.18
CA GLU A 27 -9.24 -6.99 21.99
C GLU A 27 -8.82 -5.61 22.50
N LEU A 28 -9.24 -4.55 21.79
CA LEU A 28 -9.10 -3.16 22.21
C LEU A 28 -10.48 -2.53 22.41
N SER A 29 -10.81 -2.16 23.64
CA SER A 29 -12.05 -1.46 23.93
C SER A 29 -11.93 0.03 23.60
N LYS A 30 -13.08 0.66 23.32
CA LYS A 30 -13.18 2.12 23.11
C LYS A 30 -12.67 2.92 24.30
N SER A 31 -12.88 2.42 25.53
CA SER A 31 -12.34 3.04 26.76
C SER A 31 -10.84 2.88 26.89
N ALA A 32 -10.28 1.72 26.52
CA ALA A 32 -8.83 1.51 26.50
C ALA A 32 -8.17 2.39 25.43
N LEU A 33 -8.74 2.49 24.24
CA LEU A 33 -8.27 3.39 23.18
C LEU A 33 -8.20 4.84 23.66
N ARG A 34 -9.24 5.33 24.37
CA ARG A 34 -9.25 6.66 24.99
C ARG A 34 -8.03 6.86 25.92
N SER A 35 -7.78 5.88 26.79
CA SER A 35 -6.65 5.96 27.72
C SER A 35 -5.29 5.97 27.00
N TYR A 36 -5.14 5.24 25.89
CA TYR A 36 -3.91 5.27 25.08
C TYR A 36 -3.73 6.62 24.36
N VAL A 37 -4.81 7.19 23.82
CA VAL A 37 -4.78 8.53 23.20
C VAL A 37 -4.42 9.59 24.24
N GLU A 38 -5.01 9.53 25.44
CA GLU A 38 -4.69 10.44 26.55
C GLU A 38 -3.20 10.32 26.97
N ALA A 39 -2.71 9.09 27.11
CA ALA A 39 -1.31 8.86 27.46
C ALA A 39 -0.33 9.42 26.42
N SER A 40 -0.66 9.26 25.12
CA SER A 40 0.19 9.75 24.01
C SER A 40 0.09 11.26 23.79
N SER A 41 -1.08 11.87 24.03
CA SER A 41 -1.30 13.32 23.83
C SER A 41 -0.97 14.17 25.07
N GLY A 42 -0.93 13.56 26.27
CA GLY A 42 -0.83 14.24 27.54
C GLY A 42 -2.09 15.00 27.98
N SER A 43 -3.22 14.80 27.30
CA SER A 43 -4.49 15.43 27.60
C SER A 43 -5.67 14.49 27.28
N GLU A 44 -6.77 14.62 28.00
CA GLU A 44 -7.98 13.83 27.76
C GLU A 44 -8.54 14.14 26.37
N PRO A 45 -8.73 13.13 25.48
CA PRO A 45 -9.31 13.32 24.18
C PRO A 45 -10.80 13.63 24.27
N SER A 46 -11.32 14.43 23.34
CA SER A 46 -12.75 14.70 23.26
C SER A 46 -13.53 13.44 22.88
N ASP A 47 -14.81 13.38 23.28
CA ASP A 47 -15.70 12.30 22.87
C ASP A 47 -15.86 12.26 21.34
N GLU A 48 -15.91 13.42 20.70
CA GLU A 48 -16.02 13.54 19.24
C GLU A 48 -14.82 12.93 18.50
N LEU A 49 -13.60 13.09 19.04
CA LEU A 49 -12.41 12.48 18.45
C LEU A 49 -12.50 10.94 18.51
N ILE A 50 -12.81 10.40 19.69
CA ILE A 50 -12.91 8.95 19.88
C ILE A 50 -14.05 8.35 19.06
N ASP A 51 -15.19 9.02 18.99
CA ASP A 51 -16.31 8.60 18.15
C ASP A 51 -15.95 8.61 16.65
N SER A 52 -15.22 9.64 16.21
CA SER A 52 -14.72 9.73 14.83
C SER A 52 -13.76 8.61 14.49
N VAL A 53 -12.84 8.25 15.40
CA VAL A 53 -11.93 7.11 15.20
C VAL A 53 -12.72 5.80 15.11
N TRP A 54 -13.76 5.65 15.94
CA TRP A 54 -14.59 4.44 15.90
C TRP A 54 -15.34 4.31 14.58
N MET A 55 -15.95 5.39 14.10
CA MET A 55 -16.59 5.45 12.78
C MET A 55 -15.61 5.17 11.62
N GLU A 56 -14.39 5.65 11.75
CA GLU A 56 -13.32 5.38 10.79
C GLU A 56 -13.01 3.88 10.76
N LEU A 57 -12.84 3.22 11.91
CA LEU A 57 -12.59 1.78 12.02
C LEU A 57 -13.73 0.93 11.43
N GLU A 58 -15.00 1.27 11.73
CA GLU A 58 -16.16 0.62 11.14
C GLU A 58 -16.21 0.77 9.61
N THR A 59 -15.80 1.95 9.12
CA THR A 59 -15.74 2.20 7.68
C THR A 59 -14.63 1.39 7.02
N ARG A 60 -13.47 1.30 7.65
CA ARG A 60 -12.34 0.49 7.17
C ARG A 60 -12.68 -1.00 7.15
N GLU A 61 -13.33 -1.53 8.19
CA GLU A 61 -13.79 -2.92 8.22
C GLU A 61 -14.62 -3.25 6.98
N ARG A 62 -15.60 -2.39 6.64
CA ARG A 62 -16.42 -2.55 5.43
C ARG A 62 -15.59 -2.48 4.14
N LEU A 63 -14.61 -1.57 4.08
CA LEU A 63 -13.74 -1.42 2.92
C LEU A 63 -12.80 -2.61 2.70
N TYR A 64 -12.38 -3.30 3.76
CA TYR A 64 -11.59 -4.54 3.65
C TYR A 64 -12.41 -5.73 3.06
N GLY A 65 -13.72 -5.70 3.13
CA GLY A 65 -14.60 -6.64 2.43
C GLY A 65 -14.94 -7.90 3.23
N VAL A 66 -14.93 -9.08 2.56
CA VAL A 66 -15.53 -10.31 3.12
C VAL A 66 -14.77 -10.87 4.33
N ASN A 67 -13.46 -10.76 4.34
CA ASN A 67 -12.61 -11.25 5.44
C ASN A 67 -11.72 -10.10 5.92
N PRO A 68 -12.29 -9.13 6.67
CA PRO A 68 -11.51 -7.99 7.14
C PRO A 68 -10.43 -8.44 8.14
N PRO A 69 -9.32 -7.69 8.28
CA PRO A 69 -8.24 -8.05 9.19
C PRO A 69 -8.63 -7.93 10.66
N PHE A 70 -9.64 -7.15 10.94
CA PHE A 70 -10.22 -6.97 12.27
C PHE A 70 -11.75 -6.86 12.17
N SER A 71 -12.44 -7.04 13.26
CA SER A 71 -13.87 -6.77 13.38
C SER A 71 -14.16 -5.73 14.46
N VAL A 72 -15.14 -4.88 14.19
CA VAL A 72 -15.64 -3.88 15.15
C VAL A 72 -16.99 -4.35 15.65
N GLN A 73 -17.14 -4.54 16.96
CA GLN A 73 -18.37 -4.96 17.60
C GLN A 73 -18.68 -4.01 18.76
N ASP A 74 -19.79 -3.28 18.68
CA ASP A 74 -20.20 -2.30 19.67
C ASP A 74 -19.07 -1.34 20.12
N SER A 75 -18.36 -1.69 21.16
CA SER A 75 -17.25 -0.92 21.73
C SER A 75 -15.93 -1.66 21.77
N LEU A 76 -15.77 -2.72 20.95
CA LEU A 76 -14.56 -3.54 20.88
C LEU A 76 -14.09 -3.67 19.43
N ILE A 77 -12.79 -3.63 19.23
CA ILE A 77 -12.11 -4.05 18.01
C ILE A 77 -11.25 -5.27 18.34
N GLN A 78 -11.28 -6.28 17.48
CA GLN A 78 -10.52 -7.53 17.67
C GLN A 78 -9.93 -8.02 16.35
N PRO A 79 -8.75 -8.67 16.37
CA PRO A 79 -8.14 -9.24 15.17
C PRO A 79 -8.95 -10.45 14.71
N THR A 80 -8.93 -10.74 13.39
CA THR A 80 -9.62 -11.91 12.82
C THR A 80 -8.66 -13.05 12.45
N PHE A 81 -7.36 -12.80 12.47
CA PHE A 81 -6.28 -13.75 12.21
C PHE A 81 -4.98 -13.30 12.88
N GLU A 82 -3.98 -14.18 12.93
CA GLU A 82 -2.63 -13.82 13.38
C GLU A 82 -1.89 -13.06 12.27
N TRP A 83 -1.19 -11.96 12.58
CA TRP A 83 -0.53 -11.13 11.58
C TRP A 83 0.46 -11.88 10.68
N LYS A 84 1.08 -12.98 11.18
CA LYS A 84 1.98 -13.84 10.39
C LYS A 84 1.28 -14.60 9.27
N GLU A 85 -0.05 -14.71 9.32
CA GLU A 85 -0.82 -15.25 8.19
C GLU A 85 -0.83 -14.27 7.01
N ARG A 86 -0.82 -12.96 7.30
CA ARG A 86 -0.90 -11.86 6.33
C ARG A 86 0.18 -10.79 6.61
N PRO A 87 1.48 -11.13 6.48
CA PRO A 87 2.57 -10.20 6.81
C PRO A 87 2.60 -8.97 5.91
N GLU A 88 2.04 -9.04 4.69
CA GLU A 88 1.88 -7.89 3.80
C GLU A 88 0.95 -6.82 4.39
N TYR A 89 -0.09 -7.23 5.13
CA TYR A 89 -0.97 -6.30 5.84
C TYR A 89 -0.23 -5.61 6.99
N MET A 90 0.48 -6.39 7.82
CA MET A 90 1.30 -5.86 8.91
C MET A 90 2.39 -4.92 8.39
N THR A 91 3.03 -5.26 7.28
CA THR A 91 4.01 -4.39 6.62
C THR A 91 3.40 -3.04 6.23
N CYS A 92 2.21 -3.03 5.62
CA CYS A 92 1.51 -1.80 5.27
C CYS A 92 1.12 -0.98 6.51
N LEU A 93 0.73 -1.61 7.62
CA LEU A 93 0.45 -0.91 8.88
C LEU A 93 1.70 -0.22 9.44
N ILE A 94 2.84 -0.91 9.47
CA ILE A 94 4.11 -0.33 9.91
C ILE A 94 4.49 0.88 9.03
N PHE A 95 4.35 0.77 7.70
CA PHE A 95 4.62 1.89 6.80
C PHE A 95 3.68 3.09 7.04
N SER A 96 2.42 2.85 7.34
CA SER A 96 1.47 3.93 7.60
C SER A 96 1.76 4.67 8.91
N LEU A 97 2.32 3.99 9.91
CA LEU A 97 2.66 4.58 11.21
C LEU A 97 4.03 5.29 11.18
N GLU A 98 5.04 4.68 10.57
CA GLU A 98 6.40 5.22 10.58
C GLU A 98 6.69 6.23 9.46
N GLY A 99 6.02 6.11 8.33
CA GLY A 99 6.10 7.03 7.19
C GLY A 99 7.36 6.99 6.34
N ASN A 100 8.53 6.85 6.95
CA ASN A 100 9.82 6.65 6.29
C ASN A 100 10.63 5.65 7.13
N PRO A 101 10.65 4.38 6.77
CA PRO A 101 11.41 3.38 7.50
C PRO A 101 12.91 3.67 7.44
N ILE A 102 13.64 3.23 8.48
CA ILE A 102 15.09 3.49 8.66
C ILE A 102 15.94 2.97 7.50
N ASP A 103 15.48 1.91 6.81
CA ASP A 103 16.10 1.40 5.57
C ASP A 103 15.16 1.60 4.37
N PRO A 104 15.12 2.83 3.79
CA PRO A 104 14.18 3.15 2.71
C PRO A 104 14.34 2.28 1.47
N LEU A 105 15.57 1.84 1.17
CA LEU A 105 15.84 1.00 -0.02
C LEU A 105 15.23 -0.39 0.13
N LYS A 106 15.45 -1.02 1.28
CA LYS A 106 14.93 -2.37 1.53
C LYS A 106 13.41 -2.39 1.69
N SER A 107 12.87 -1.44 2.42
CA SER A 107 11.42 -1.29 2.65
C SER A 107 10.68 -0.89 1.37
N GLY A 108 11.24 0.00 0.55
CA GLY A 108 10.70 0.36 -0.76
C GLY A 108 10.54 -0.87 -1.66
N VAL A 109 11.59 -1.68 -1.78
CA VAL A 109 11.57 -2.93 -2.56
C VAL A 109 10.52 -3.92 -2.06
N LEU A 110 10.36 -4.06 -0.74
CA LEU A 110 9.31 -4.93 -0.18
C LEU A 110 7.91 -4.43 -0.53
N PHE A 111 7.68 -3.12 -0.45
CA PHE A 111 6.40 -2.53 -0.83
C PHE A 111 6.10 -2.72 -2.32
N GLU A 112 7.09 -2.49 -3.20
CA GLU A 112 6.96 -2.75 -4.64
C GLU A 112 6.59 -4.22 -4.94
N ARG A 113 7.19 -5.17 -4.21
CA ARG A 113 6.86 -6.60 -4.35
C ARG A 113 5.43 -6.92 -3.89
N ILE A 114 4.96 -6.29 -2.81
CA ILE A 114 3.55 -6.39 -2.37
C ILE A 114 2.62 -5.87 -3.48
N ILE A 115 2.94 -4.70 -4.03
CA ILE A 115 2.12 -4.07 -5.07
C ILE A 115 2.14 -4.88 -6.37
N ASN A 116 3.31 -5.45 -6.73
CA ASN A 116 3.42 -6.33 -7.90
C ASN A 116 2.45 -7.51 -7.81
N GLU A 117 2.34 -8.16 -6.64
CA GLU A 117 1.38 -9.24 -6.43
C GLU A 117 -0.08 -8.74 -6.42
N ALA A 118 -0.35 -7.64 -5.72
CA ALA A 118 -1.70 -7.09 -5.62
C ALA A 118 -2.27 -6.70 -6.98
N ILE A 119 -1.49 -6.00 -7.80
CA ILE A 119 -1.95 -5.55 -9.12
C ILE A 119 -2.07 -6.71 -10.12
N ARG A 120 -1.16 -7.68 -10.07
CA ARG A 120 -1.25 -8.90 -10.89
C ARG A 120 -2.57 -9.61 -10.64
N ASN A 121 -2.94 -9.79 -9.38
CA ASN A 121 -4.18 -10.45 -9.00
C ASN A 121 -5.41 -9.62 -9.39
N PHE A 122 -5.36 -8.30 -9.16
CA PHE A 122 -6.45 -7.39 -9.53
C PHE A 122 -6.75 -7.42 -11.03
N ILE A 123 -5.72 -7.33 -11.87
CA ILE A 123 -5.90 -7.33 -13.33
C ILE A 123 -6.15 -8.75 -13.86
N GLY A 124 -5.82 -9.78 -13.08
CA GLY A 124 -5.88 -11.18 -13.49
C GLY A 124 -4.96 -11.45 -14.69
N GLY A 125 -3.74 -10.90 -14.66
CA GLY A 125 -2.78 -10.93 -15.75
C GLY A 125 -1.35 -11.10 -15.24
N GLU A 126 -0.43 -10.37 -15.86
CA GLU A 126 1.01 -10.39 -15.56
C GLU A 126 1.45 -9.08 -14.93
N SER A 127 2.57 -9.11 -14.20
CA SER A 127 3.20 -7.91 -13.66
C SER A 127 4.71 -8.10 -13.49
N ILE A 128 5.45 -7.00 -13.59
CA ILE A 128 6.90 -6.97 -13.36
C ILE A 128 7.27 -5.75 -12.52
N PRO A 129 8.18 -5.89 -11.52
CA PRO A 129 8.80 -4.76 -10.87
C PRO A 129 9.82 -4.12 -11.82
N VAL A 130 9.93 -2.79 -11.76
CA VAL A 130 10.81 -1.97 -12.63
C VAL A 130 11.88 -1.27 -11.82
N GLY A 131 11.58 -0.91 -10.56
CA GLY A 131 12.40 -0.06 -9.71
C GLY A 131 13.75 -0.64 -9.28
N PHE A 132 14.52 0.19 -8.58
CA PHE A 132 15.80 -0.20 -7.98
C PHE A 132 15.65 -1.42 -7.03
N PRO A 133 16.63 -2.35 -6.88
CA PRO A 133 17.99 -2.29 -7.47
C PRO A 133 18.10 -2.84 -8.89
N ASN A 134 17.08 -3.51 -9.40
CA ASN A 134 17.09 -4.17 -10.70
C ASN A 134 16.29 -3.36 -11.72
N THR A 135 16.64 -2.09 -11.91
CA THR A 135 15.97 -1.22 -12.88
C THR A 135 15.92 -1.87 -14.26
N ARG A 136 14.69 -2.19 -14.71
CA ARG A 136 14.47 -2.78 -16.03
C ARG A 136 14.61 -1.73 -17.11
N LYS A 137 15.19 -2.12 -18.22
CA LYS A 137 15.27 -1.29 -19.42
C LYS A 137 13.90 -1.12 -20.07
N ALA A 138 13.67 0.02 -20.71
CA ALA A 138 12.45 0.26 -21.46
C ALA A 138 12.25 -0.79 -22.60
N GLU A 139 13.34 -1.29 -23.18
CA GLU A 139 13.31 -2.37 -24.16
C GLU A 139 12.73 -3.67 -23.56
N ASP A 140 13.18 -4.07 -22.36
CA ASP A 140 12.69 -5.28 -21.70
C ASP A 140 11.20 -5.17 -21.33
N ILE A 141 10.78 -3.97 -20.89
CA ILE A 141 9.37 -3.67 -20.61
C ILE A 141 8.53 -3.78 -21.89
N ALA A 142 8.97 -3.12 -22.97
CA ALA A 142 8.27 -3.15 -24.26
C ALA A 142 8.12 -4.58 -24.78
N ASN A 143 9.19 -5.38 -24.72
CA ASN A 143 9.17 -6.79 -25.12
C ASN A 143 8.19 -7.61 -24.29
N SER A 144 8.13 -7.40 -22.96
CA SER A 144 7.17 -8.10 -22.10
C SER A 144 5.71 -7.76 -22.43
N LEU A 145 5.47 -6.55 -22.91
CA LEU A 145 4.15 -6.04 -23.28
C LEU A 145 3.77 -6.32 -24.74
N ASN A 146 4.66 -6.87 -25.55
CA ASN A 146 4.54 -6.93 -27.02
C ASN A 146 4.30 -5.54 -27.65
N GLU A 147 4.82 -4.48 -27.03
CA GLU A 147 4.74 -3.11 -27.52
C GLU A 147 6.03 -2.70 -28.21
N HIS A 148 6.01 -1.58 -28.95
CA HIS A 148 7.15 -1.16 -29.74
C HIS A 148 8.12 -0.30 -28.91
N TYR A 149 9.35 -0.80 -28.72
CA TYR A 149 10.45 -0.04 -28.12
C TYR A 149 10.91 1.10 -29.04
N ILE A 150 11.17 2.30 -28.47
CA ILE A 150 11.65 3.46 -29.20
C ILE A 150 13.12 3.78 -28.80
N TYR A 151 13.37 4.11 -27.56
CA TYR A 151 14.71 4.34 -27.00
C TYR A 151 14.70 4.31 -25.47
N GLU A 152 15.88 4.15 -24.85
CA GLU A 152 16.04 4.13 -23.41
C GLU A 152 15.91 5.54 -22.79
N PRO A 153 15.32 5.65 -21.57
CA PRO A 153 15.44 6.83 -20.75
C PRO A 153 16.91 7.19 -20.51
N PRO A 154 17.25 8.49 -20.36
CA PRO A 154 18.59 8.89 -19.92
C PRO A 154 18.94 8.27 -18.56
N GLU A 155 20.22 7.90 -18.33
CA GLU A 155 20.68 7.24 -17.11
C GLU A 155 20.26 7.92 -15.80
N TYR A 156 20.22 9.26 -15.79
CA TYR A 156 19.79 10.04 -14.62
C TYR A 156 18.26 10.04 -14.39
N ARG A 157 17.47 9.32 -15.22
CA ARG A 157 16.01 9.23 -15.17
C ARG A 157 15.50 7.85 -15.60
N GLN A 158 16.22 6.79 -15.31
CA GLN A 158 15.94 5.44 -15.85
C GLN A 158 14.57 4.91 -15.43
N ASP A 159 14.19 5.06 -14.16
CA ASP A 159 12.91 4.57 -13.63
C ASP A 159 11.73 5.53 -13.86
N ARG A 160 11.99 6.85 -13.98
CA ARG A 160 10.93 7.86 -14.14
C ARG A 160 9.77 7.69 -13.17
N ASN A 161 10.06 7.30 -11.92
CA ASN A 161 9.08 7.00 -10.88
C ASN A 161 8.07 5.89 -11.26
N LEU A 162 8.49 4.95 -12.09
CA LEU A 162 7.75 3.75 -12.42
C LEU A 162 8.32 2.57 -11.63
N ASP A 163 7.53 2.02 -10.73
CA ASP A 163 7.96 0.96 -9.85
C ASP A 163 7.42 -0.41 -10.26
N VAL A 164 6.20 -0.45 -10.81
CA VAL A 164 5.55 -1.70 -11.25
C VAL A 164 4.81 -1.47 -12.57
N VAL A 165 4.95 -2.43 -13.48
CA VAL A 165 4.14 -2.53 -14.71
C VAL A 165 3.28 -3.78 -14.61
N ALA A 166 1.98 -3.64 -14.88
CA ALA A 166 1.06 -4.76 -14.96
C ALA A 166 0.25 -4.72 -16.26
N TRP A 167 -0.10 -5.89 -16.80
CA TRP A 167 -0.90 -5.96 -18.01
C TRP A 167 -1.78 -7.21 -18.07
N LYS A 168 -2.83 -7.12 -18.85
CA LYS A 168 -3.71 -8.26 -19.17
C LYS A 168 -3.40 -8.74 -20.59
N PRO A 169 -2.68 -9.87 -20.75
CA PRO A 169 -2.35 -10.39 -22.07
C PRO A 169 -3.57 -11.05 -22.74
N PHE A 170 -3.65 -10.94 -24.08
CA PHE A 170 -4.60 -11.69 -24.89
C PHE A 170 -4.07 -13.06 -25.33
N SER A 171 -2.86 -13.43 -24.97
CA SER A 171 -2.19 -14.68 -25.33
C SER A 171 -2.04 -14.89 -26.86
N ASP A 172 -2.02 -13.81 -27.64
CA ASP A 172 -1.88 -13.81 -29.09
C ASP A 172 -0.60 -13.09 -29.57
N GLU A 173 0.28 -12.73 -28.61
CA GLU A 173 1.59 -12.08 -28.83
C GLU A 173 1.51 -10.75 -29.62
N ARG A 174 0.36 -10.09 -29.57
CA ARG A 174 0.16 -8.78 -30.22
C ARG A 174 0.13 -7.64 -29.19
N ALA A 175 0.47 -6.45 -29.66
CA ALA A 175 0.29 -5.20 -28.91
C ALA A 175 -1.19 -4.89 -28.58
N SER A 176 -1.47 -3.75 -27.98
CA SER A 176 -2.81 -3.28 -27.65
C SER A 176 -3.46 -4.02 -26.47
N GLN A 177 -2.68 -4.20 -25.42
CA GLN A 177 -3.11 -4.80 -24.16
C GLN A 177 -3.59 -3.73 -23.16
N ILE A 178 -4.31 -4.16 -22.12
CA ILE A 178 -4.57 -3.28 -20.97
C ILE A 178 -3.29 -3.22 -20.15
N VAL A 179 -2.67 -2.05 -20.09
CA VAL A 179 -1.42 -1.81 -19.36
C VAL A 179 -1.65 -0.81 -18.24
N VAL A 180 -1.11 -1.10 -17.07
CA VAL A 180 -1.13 -0.21 -15.89
C VAL A 180 0.32 0.08 -15.50
N LEU A 181 0.67 1.36 -15.39
CA LEU A 181 1.96 1.85 -14.90
C LEU A 181 1.77 2.40 -13.50
N ILE A 182 2.49 1.87 -12.51
CA ILE A 182 2.26 2.16 -11.08
C ILE A 182 3.51 2.73 -10.44
N GLN A 183 3.32 3.81 -9.68
CA GLN A 183 4.28 4.33 -8.72
C GLN A 183 3.91 3.85 -7.32
N CYS A 184 4.91 3.47 -6.52
CA CYS A 184 4.78 3.08 -5.13
C CYS A 184 5.20 4.21 -4.20
N ALA A 185 4.38 4.55 -3.21
CA ALA A 185 4.62 5.64 -2.28
C ALA A 185 4.38 5.18 -0.84
N ALA A 186 5.39 4.53 -0.24
CA ALA A 186 5.30 3.98 1.12
C ALA A 186 5.36 5.06 2.23
N GLY A 187 5.84 6.28 1.92
CA GLY A 187 6.03 7.34 2.91
C GLY A 187 4.83 8.29 3.07
N HIS A 188 4.84 9.08 4.16
CA HIS A 188 3.80 10.09 4.45
C HIS A 188 3.69 11.21 3.42
N ASN A 189 4.73 11.40 2.59
CA ASN A 189 4.75 12.40 1.52
C ASN A 189 4.09 11.93 0.21
N TRP A 190 3.29 10.88 0.24
CA TRP A 190 2.64 10.28 -0.93
C TRP A 190 1.82 11.28 -1.76
N THR A 191 1.24 12.30 -1.10
CA THR A 191 0.46 13.34 -1.80
C THR A 191 1.29 14.14 -2.80
N ALA A 192 2.58 14.37 -2.51
CA ALA A 192 3.50 15.00 -3.45
C ALA A 192 3.81 14.11 -4.66
N LYS A 193 3.70 12.79 -4.50
CA LYS A 193 4.02 11.81 -5.55
C LYS A 193 2.90 11.58 -6.56
N LYS A 194 1.69 12.09 -6.32
CA LYS A 194 0.53 11.91 -7.22
C LYS A 194 0.81 12.32 -8.67
N THR A 195 1.66 13.31 -8.90
CA THR A 195 1.97 13.86 -10.23
C THR A 195 3.32 13.43 -10.80
N GLU A 196 4.14 12.68 -10.05
CA GLU A 196 5.52 12.37 -10.44
C GLU A 196 5.60 11.36 -11.60
N LEU A 197 4.78 10.29 -11.57
CA LEU A 197 4.73 9.35 -12.68
C LEU A 197 4.09 10.02 -13.91
N ASN A 198 4.89 10.20 -14.96
CA ASN A 198 4.49 10.88 -16.18
C ASN A 198 4.33 9.89 -17.34
N LEU A 199 3.07 9.58 -17.69
CA LEU A 199 2.75 8.67 -18.79
C LEU A 199 3.26 9.17 -20.14
N ASP A 200 3.19 10.48 -20.41
CA ASP A 200 3.61 11.04 -21.69
C ASP A 200 5.14 10.91 -21.87
N ALA A 201 5.89 10.89 -20.76
CA ALA A 201 7.32 10.59 -20.82
C ALA A 201 7.56 9.12 -21.17
N TRP A 202 6.82 8.18 -20.57
CA TRP A 202 6.92 6.76 -20.89
C TRP A 202 6.49 6.45 -22.31
N CYS A 203 5.46 7.12 -22.86
CA CYS A 203 5.04 7.02 -24.25
C CYS A 203 6.10 7.49 -25.28
N LYS A 204 7.17 8.18 -24.83
CA LYS A 204 8.32 8.51 -25.68
C LYS A 204 9.32 7.35 -25.78
N TYR A 205 9.39 6.50 -24.76
CA TYR A 205 10.33 5.37 -24.70
C TYR A 205 9.72 4.10 -25.28
N ILE A 206 8.42 3.92 -25.07
CA ILE A 206 7.63 2.79 -25.55
C ILE A 206 6.40 3.33 -26.28
N HIS A 207 6.21 2.91 -27.51
CA HIS A 207 4.98 3.19 -28.25
C HIS A 207 3.91 2.21 -27.81
N PHE A 208 3.01 2.63 -26.94
CA PHE A 208 1.85 1.86 -26.54
C PHE A 208 0.73 1.99 -27.57
N ALA A 209 0.24 0.89 -28.12
CA ALA A 209 -0.89 0.87 -29.06
C ALA A 209 -2.19 1.38 -28.38
N CYS A 210 -2.38 1.11 -27.10
CA CYS A 210 -3.39 1.74 -26.24
C CYS A 210 -2.71 2.51 -25.11
N LYS A 211 -3.18 3.74 -24.81
CA LYS A 211 -2.62 4.55 -23.73
C LYS A 211 -2.69 3.79 -22.41
N PRO A 212 -1.56 3.64 -21.67
CA PRO A 212 -1.56 2.99 -20.36
C PRO A 212 -2.41 3.72 -19.33
N ILE A 213 -2.86 2.98 -18.33
CA ILE A 213 -3.52 3.53 -17.14
C ILE A 213 -2.45 3.88 -16.11
N LYS A 214 -2.54 5.07 -15.53
CA LYS A 214 -1.69 5.49 -14.41
C LYS A 214 -2.23 4.94 -13.10
N GLY A 215 -1.34 4.54 -12.18
CA GLY A 215 -1.69 4.14 -10.82
C GLY A 215 -0.70 4.64 -9.78
N LEU A 216 -1.19 4.79 -8.56
CA LEU A 216 -0.42 5.10 -7.37
C LEU A 216 -0.79 4.10 -6.26
N ALA A 217 0.21 3.48 -5.65
CA ALA A 217 0.02 2.57 -4.53
C ALA A 217 0.52 3.20 -3.23
N ILE A 218 -0.29 3.11 -2.17
CA ILE A 218 -0.02 3.72 -0.85
C ILE A 218 -0.42 2.75 0.28
N PRO A 219 0.31 2.72 1.41
CA PRO A 219 0.01 1.82 2.53
C PRO A 219 -1.07 2.34 3.48
N ILE A 220 -1.55 3.57 3.28
CA ILE A 220 -2.60 4.18 4.09
C ILE A 220 -3.99 3.85 3.56
N VAL A 221 -5.03 4.13 4.35
CA VAL A 221 -6.44 4.01 3.94
C VAL A 221 -7.02 5.40 3.65
N ILE A 222 -7.77 5.53 2.56
CA ILE A 222 -8.56 6.73 2.23
C ILE A 222 -10.04 6.36 2.31
N THR A 223 -10.69 6.69 3.43
CA THR A 223 -12.12 6.43 3.64
C THR A 223 -13.02 7.51 3.04
N ASP A 224 -12.52 8.74 2.94
CA ASP A 224 -13.23 9.85 2.32
C ASP A 224 -13.30 9.67 0.80
N LYS A 225 -14.52 9.45 0.29
CA LYS A 225 -14.78 9.23 -1.14
C LYS A 225 -14.47 10.44 -2.00
N ILE A 226 -14.78 11.65 -1.51
CA ILE A 226 -14.51 12.88 -2.26
C ILE A 226 -13.02 13.08 -2.40
N ARG A 227 -12.28 12.91 -1.31
CA ARG A 227 -10.83 12.98 -1.33
C ARG A 227 -10.23 11.93 -2.29
N LEU A 228 -10.71 10.68 -2.25
CA LEU A 228 -10.23 9.64 -3.16
C LEU A 228 -10.48 10.00 -4.63
N GLU A 229 -11.64 10.57 -4.96
CA GLU A 229 -11.98 11.03 -6.32
C GLU A 229 -11.05 12.16 -6.78
N GLU A 230 -10.86 13.18 -5.95
CA GLU A 230 -9.97 14.32 -6.23
C GLU A 230 -8.52 13.87 -6.40
N ASP A 231 -8.01 13.05 -5.47
CA ASP A 231 -6.65 12.52 -5.53
C ASP A 231 -6.43 11.64 -6.78
N SER A 232 -7.45 10.88 -7.20
CA SER A 232 -7.40 10.04 -8.40
C SER A 232 -7.30 10.84 -9.70
N THR A 233 -7.70 12.09 -9.72
CA THR A 233 -7.56 12.96 -10.90
C THR A 233 -6.09 13.13 -11.30
N ASP A 234 -5.20 13.24 -10.32
CA ASP A 234 -3.76 13.38 -10.52
C ASP A 234 -3.02 12.02 -10.50
N ALA A 235 -3.41 11.16 -9.57
CA ALA A 235 -2.72 9.90 -9.30
C ALA A 235 -3.12 8.76 -10.27
N GLY A 236 -4.29 8.87 -10.91
CA GLY A 236 -4.89 7.75 -11.64
C GLY A 236 -5.56 6.76 -10.67
N VAL A 237 -5.44 5.47 -10.92
CA VAL A 237 -6.00 4.44 -10.02
C VAL A 237 -5.19 4.40 -8.73
N ILE A 238 -5.82 4.68 -7.59
CA ILE A 238 -5.17 4.57 -6.28
C ILE A 238 -5.40 3.17 -5.71
N LEU A 239 -4.30 2.47 -5.38
CA LEU A 239 -4.29 1.26 -4.58
C LEU A 239 -3.92 1.63 -3.14
N ASP A 240 -4.91 1.91 -2.32
CA ASP A 240 -4.75 2.10 -0.88
C ASP A 240 -4.66 0.74 -0.15
N ARG A 241 -4.36 0.75 1.16
CA ARG A 241 -4.20 -0.49 1.95
C ARG A 241 -5.40 -1.43 1.81
N THR A 242 -6.63 -0.92 1.75
CA THR A 242 -7.83 -1.77 1.63
C THR A 242 -7.90 -2.47 0.28
N ARG A 243 -7.55 -1.78 -0.81
CA ARG A 243 -7.49 -2.36 -2.16
C ARG A 243 -6.32 -3.31 -2.32
N ILE A 244 -5.16 -3.01 -1.72
CA ILE A 244 -4.00 -3.91 -1.66
C ILE A 244 -4.40 -5.20 -0.95
N TYR A 245 -4.93 -5.10 0.27
CA TYR A 245 -5.36 -6.23 1.09
C TYR A 245 -6.33 -7.16 0.37
N ARG A 246 -7.33 -6.60 -0.32
CA ARG A 246 -8.36 -7.38 -1.04
C ARG A 246 -7.81 -8.13 -2.27
N ASN A 247 -6.69 -7.69 -2.79
CA ASN A 247 -6.08 -8.26 -4.00
C ASN A 247 -4.86 -9.15 -3.70
N ILE A 248 -4.47 -9.28 -2.41
CA ILE A 248 -3.49 -10.28 -1.98
C ILE A 248 -4.21 -11.27 -1.08
N ASN A 249 -4.40 -12.49 -1.57
CA ASN A 249 -4.90 -13.59 -0.77
C ASN A 249 -3.72 -14.32 -0.11
N LYS A 250 -3.89 -14.84 1.09
CA LYS A 250 -2.86 -15.61 1.81
C LYS A 250 -2.32 -16.80 0.99
N ASP A 251 -3.15 -17.36 0.12
CA ASP A 251 -2.79 -18.48 -0.75
C ASP A 251 -2.06 -18.05 -2.02
N LEU A 252 -2.06 -16.73 -2.33
CA LEU A 252 -1.48 -16.16 -3.53
C LEU A 252 -0.15 -15.43 -3.25
N THR A 253 0.20 -15.20 -1.98
CA THR A 253 1.49 -14.57 -1.65
C THR A 253 2.60 -15.59 -1.86
N PRO A 254 3.59 -15.34 -2.75
CA PRO A 254 4.71 -16.24 -2.95
C PRO A 254 5.42 -16.52 -1.63
N GLY A 255 5.76 -17.79 -1.36
CA GLY A 255 6.35 -18.20 -0.07
C GLY A 255 7.63 -17.43 0.29
N GLU A 256 8.46 -17.12 -0.70
CA GLU A 256 9.66 -16.29 -0.51
C GLU A 256 9.32 -14.87 -0.06
N LEU A 257 8.36 -14.20 -0.71
CA LEU A 257 7.91 -12.86 -0.33
C LEU A 257 7.34 -12.87 1.09
N LYS A 258 6.52 -13.87 1.41
CA LYS A 258 5.94 -14.03 2.75
C LYS A 258 7.03 -14.11 3.82
N GLY A 259 8.05 -14.95 3.62
CA GLY A 259 9.16 -15.09 4.56
C GLY A 259 9.98 -13.81 4.72
N ASP A 260 10.23 -13.08 3.62
CA ASP A 260 10.94 -11.80 3.65
C ASP A 260 10.15 -10.74 4.44
N LEU A 261 8.83 -10.67 4.24
CA LEU A 261 7.95 -9.75 4.96
C LEU A 261 7.86 -10.09 6.44
N GLU A 262 7.70 -11.37 6.80
CA GLU A 262 7.70 -11.81 8.20
C GLU A 262 9.01 -11.42 8.91
N ASN A 263 10.16 -11.73 8.30
CA ASN A 263 11.47 -11.39 8.87
C ASN A 263 11.66 -9.89 9.01
N TRP A 264 11.23 -9.10 8.01
CA TRP A 264 11.30 -7.65 8.08
C TRP A 264 10.40 -7.10 9.19
N CYS A 265 9.15 -7.57 9.30
CA CYS A 265 8.24 -7.16 10.37
C CYS A 265 8.83 -7.49 11.76
N ILE A 266 9.35 -8.70 11.97
CA ILE A 266 9.98 -9.08 13.24
C ILE A 266 11.12 -8.14 13.61
N GLY A 267 12.00 -7.81 12.65
CA GLY A 267 13.10 -6.87 12.86
C GLY A 267 12.61 -5.47 13.23
N ARG A 268 11.59 -4.95 12.52
CA ARG A 268 11.01 -3.63 12.79
C ARG A 268 10.33 -3.55 14.15
N LEU A 269 9.53 -4.57 14.48
CA LEU A 269 8.84 -4.63 15.77
C LEU A 269 9.84 -4.64 16.95
N ALA A 270 10.95 -5.37 16.83
CA ALA A 270 11.99 -5.37 17.86
C ALA A 270 12.67 -3.99 18.04
N GLU A 271 12.84 -3.23 16.93
CA GLU A 271 13.39 -1.87 16.98
C GLU A 271 12.39 -0.85 17.57
N MET A 272 11.09 -1.02 17.30
CA MET A 272 10.04 -0.18 17.87
C MET A 272 9.85 -0.39 19.38
N GLU A 273 10.27 -1.53 19.95
CA GLU A 273 10.22 -1.84 21.38
C GLU A 273 11.42 -1.29 22.17
N SER A 274 12.51 -0.93 21.51
CA SER A 274 13.77 -0.49 22.12
C SER A 274 13.80 1.02 22.38
#